data_5545baac0b84432607c7ea8cb6c6d7c6
#
_entry.id   5545baac0b84432607c7ea8cb6c6d7c6
#
_cell.length_a   1.000
_cell.length_b   1.000
_cell.length_c   1.000
_cell.angle_alpha   90.00
_cell.angle_beta   90.00
_cell.angle_gamma   90.00
#
_symmetry.space_group_name_H-M   'P 1'
#
loop_
_entity.id
_entity.type
_entity.pdbx_description
1 polymer ?
#
loop_
_entity_poly.entity_id
_entity_poly.type
_entity_poly.pdbx_seq_one_letter_code
_entity_poly.pdbx_strand_id
1 'polypeptide(L)'
;MLVDSLATESDFNYYIDHLQQPSYNAYDLISLCFHGQKKCICFADKTDLALMAFAEKEENLGIFEGKNVHFGSCSTLKMREEDIKTFKQLTKARMITGYTKDVDLTSSFIFETWLMDAINRNEGYAAKRMNNLAEKEMPYFTKLFGFKAF
;
A
#
# COMPACT_ATOMS: atom_id res chain seq x y z
N MET A 1 1.96 5.91 15.50
CA MET A 1 2.54 5.90 14.14
C MET A 1 4.00 5.50 14.28
N LEU A 2 4.40 4.44 13.62
CA LEU A 2 5.80 4.01 13.52
C LEU A 2 6.30 4.47 12.16
N VAL A 3 7.43 5.15 12.11
CA VAL A 3 8.07 5.59 10.87
C VAL A 3 9.50 5.08 10.89
N ASP A 4 9.84 4.24 9.92
CA ASP A 4 11.19 3.72 9.74
C ASP A 4 11.66 3.94 8.29
N SER A 5 12.97 4.11 8.13
CA SER A 5 13.61 4.28 6.83
C SER A 5 14.20 2.94 6.40
N LEU A 6 13.65 2.37 5.32
CA LEU A 6 14.06 1.08 4.78
C LEU A 6 14.92 1.30 3.53
N ALA A 7 16.18 0.87 3.58
CA ALA A 7 17.12 1.06 2.50
C ALA A 7 17.23 -0.15 1.56
N THR A 8 16.92 -1.34 2.05
CA THR A 8 17.12 -2.62 1.35
C THR A 8 15.92 -3.55 1.46
N GLU A 9 15.84 -4.57 0.59
CA GLU A 9 14.85 -5.64 0.71
C GLU A 9 14.98 -6.40 2.04
N SER A 10 16.20 -6.54 2.58
CA SER A 10 16.43 -7.19 3.87
C SER A 10 15.79 -6.41 5.02
N ASP A 11 15.95 -5.07 5.03
CA ASP A 11 15.30 -4.21 6.00
C ASP A 11 13.77 -4.32 5.89
N PHE A 12 13.26 -4.30 4.65
CA PHE A 12 11.84 -4.45 4.40
C PHE A 12 11.28 -5.75 4.99
N ASN A 13 11.90 -6.89 4.68
CA ASN A 13 11.48 -8.19 5.19
C ASN A 13 11.53 -8.23 6.72
N TYR A 14 12.60 -7.70 7.33
CA TYR A 14 12.72 -7.62 8.78
C TYR A 14 11.54 -6.87 9.42
N TYR A 15 11.15 -5.71 8.87
CA TYR A 15 10.03 -4.94 9.41
C TYR A 15 8.67 -5.56 9.11
N ILE A 16 8.51 -6.19 7.95
CA ILE A 16 7.27 -6.92 7.64
C ILE A 16 7.07 -8.09 8.63
N ASP A 17 8.12 -8.84 8.95
CA ASP A 17 8.07 -9.89 9.96
C ASP A 17 7.75 -9.32 11.35
N HIS A 18 8.32 -8.16 11.69
CA HIS A 18 8.04 -7.46 12.95
C HIS A 18 6.56 -7.08 13.10
N LEU A 19 5.89 -6.71 12.00
CA LEU A 19 4.47 -6.36 12.02
C LEU A 19 3.54 -7.54 12.38
N GLN A 20 4.06 -8.77 12.37
CA GLN A 20 3.33 -9.96 12.81
C GLN A 20 3.27 -10.11 14.36
N GLN A 21 4.04 -9.31 15.09
CA GLN A 21 4.04 -9.39 16.55
C GLN A 21 2.72 -8.85 17.13
N PRO A 22 2.22 -9.43 18.24
CA PRO A 22 0.94 -9.03 18.85
C PRO A 22 0.84 -7.53 19.20
N SER A 23 1.98 -6.88 19.50
CA SER A 23 2.05 -5.43 19.78
C SER A 23 1.58 -4.55 18.61
N TYR A 24 1.62 -5.08 17.36
CA TYR A 24 1.20 -4.36 16.16
C TYR A 24 -0.23 -4.70 15.71
N ASN A 25 -0.93 -5.59 16.41
CA ASN A 25 -2.30 -5.97 16.04
C ASN A 25 -3.28 -4.79 16.06
N ALA A 26 -3.03 -3.78 16.89
CA ALA A 26 -3.85 -2.58 16.98
C ALA A 26 -3.70 -1.62 15.78
N TYR A 27 -2.72 -1.81 14.92
CA TYR A 27 -2.52 -0.98 13.73
C TYR A 27 -3.22 -1.59 12.53
N ASP A 28 -4.21 -0.88 12.01
CA ASP A 28 -5.04 -1.33 10.87
C ASP A 28 -4.48 -0.96 9.51
N LEU A 29 -3.56 0.02 9.45
CA LEU A 29 -2.96 0.52 8.23
C LEU A 29 -1.45 0.31 8.21
N ILE A 30 -0.98 -0.28 7.12
CA ILE A 30 0.43 -0.33 6.74
C ILE A 30 0.60 0.58 5.53
N SER A 31 1.39 1.65 5.67
CA SER A 31 1.72 2.56 4.57
C SER A 31 3.16 2.31 4.12
N LEU A 32 3.30 1.91 2.87
CA LEU A 32 4.56 1.55 2.23
C LEU A 32 4.96 2.69 1.27
N CYS A 33 5.75 3.64 1.78
CA CYS A 33 6.20 4.82 1.05
C CYS A 33 7.63 4.62 0.54
N PHE A 34 7.77 4.24 -0.72
CA PHE A 34 9.04 3.99 -1.39
C PHE A 34 9.11 4.74 -2.73
N HIS A 35 10.26 4.70 -3.37
CA HIS A 35 10.26 4.87 -4.81
C HIS A 35 9.54 3.69 -5.44
N GLY A 36 8.84 3.93 -6.52
CA GLY A 36 8.05 2.90 -7.18
C GLY A 36 8.14 2.98 -8.69
N GLN A 37 7.94 1.84 -9.30
CA GLN A 37 7.73 1.69 -10.71
C GLN A 37 6.63 0.64 -10.94
N LYS A 38 6.24 0.45 -12.19
CA LYS A 38 5.18 -0.49 -12.54
C LYS A 38 5.39 -1.86 -11.90
N LYS A 39 4.47 -2.26 -10.99
CA LYS A 39 4.43 -3.55 -10.29
C LYS A 39 5.53 -3.78 -9.24
N CYS A 40 6.35 -2.77 -8.94
CA CYS A 40 7.48 -2.90 -8.04
C CYS A 40 7.55 -1.74 -7.06
N ILE A 41 8.14 -2.01 -5.90
CA ILE A 41 8.74 -1.00 -5.04
C ILE A 41 10.25 -1.02 -5.23
N CYS A 42 10.88 0.16 -5.14
CA CYS A 42 12.32 0.32 -5.39
C CYS A 42 13.00 0.79 -4.11
N PHE A 43 14.07 0.12 -3.73
CA PHE A 43 14.85 0.46 -2.54
C PHE A 43 16.00 1.44 -2.84
N ALA A 44 16.54 2.03 -1.79
CA ALA A 44 17.64 3.02 -1.92
C ALA A 44 18.94 2.40 -2.46
N ASP A 45 19.16 1.11 -2.26
CA ASP A 45 20.28 0.35 -2.82
C ASP A 45 20.13 0.01 -4.31
N LYS A 46 19.04 0.48 -4.95
CA LYS A 46 18.66 0.23 -6.35
C LYS A 46 18.18 -1.19 -6.65
N THR A 47 17.86 -1.96 -5.64
CA THR A 47 17.12 -3.23 -5.83
C THR A 47 15.62 -2.96 -5.93
N ASP A 48 14.92 -3.83 -6.65
CA ASP A 48 13.48 -3.75 -6.87
C ASP A 48 12.79 -5.00 -6.34
N LEU A 49 11.68 -4.81 -5.65
CA LEU A 49 10.82 -5.89 -5.21
C LEU A 49 9.53 -5.92 -6.03
N ALA A 50 9.40 -6.94 -6.87
CA ALA A 50 8.17 -7.18 -7.62
C ALA A 50 7.06 -7.66 -6.67
N LEU A 51 5.90 -6.99 -6.68
CA LEU A 51 4.81 -7.28 -5.75
C LEU A 51 4.33 -8.74 -5.83
N MET A 52 4.20 -9.29 -7.03
CA MET A 52 3.74 -10.67 -7.17
C MET A 52 4.78 -11.67 -6.67
N ALA A 53 6.06 -11.46 -6.98
CA ALA A 53 7.13 -12.31 -6.47
C ALA A 53 7.22 -12.28 -4.93
N PHE A 54 6.93 -11.15 -4.30
CA PHE A 54 6.80 -11.05 -2.85
C PHE A 54 5.61 -11.86 -2.32
N ALA A 55 4.42 -11.69 -2.93
CA ALA A 55 3.20 -12.33 -2.43
C ALA A 55 3.20 -13.86 -2.62
N GLU A 56 3.93 -14.36 -3.61
CA GLU A 56 4.00 -15.81 -3.94
C GLU A 56 4.99 -16.59 -3.06
N LYS A 57 5.82 -15.91 -2.28
CA LYS A 57 6.70 -16.57 -1.30
C LYS A 57 5.87 -17.20 -0.19
N GLU A 58 6.19 -18.44 0.18
CA GLU A 58 5.47 -19.19 1.21
C GLU A 58 5.42 -18.44 2.55
N GLU A 59 6.53 -17.82 2.95
CA GLU A 59 6.64 -17.01 4.16
C GLU A 59 5.75 -15.76 4.17
N ASN A 60 5.30 -15.28 3.01
CA ASN A 60 4.48 -14.08 2.86
C ASN A 60 2.97 -14.37 2.72
N LEU A 61 2.58 -15.65 2.73
CA LEU A 61 1.16 -16.00 2.68
C LEU A 61 0.44 -15.52 3.93
N GLY A 62 -0.55 -14.65 3.74
CA GLY A 62 -1.31 -14.06 4.85
C GLY A 62 -0.58 -12.94 5.60
N ILE A 63 0.57 -12.48 5.12
CA ILE A 63 1.44 -11.50 5.78
C ILE A 63 0.73 -10.17 6.15
N PHE A 64 -0.32 -9.82 5.41
CA PHE A 64 -1.14 -8.64 5.66
C PHE A 64 -2.55 -8.96 6.14
N GLU A 65 -2.74 -10.10 6.80
CA GLU A 65 -4.08 -10.53 7.21
C GLU A 65 -4.80 -9.47 8.05
N GLY A 66 -5.98 -9.07 7.56
CA GLY A 66 -6.82 -8.07 8.20
C GLY A 66 -6.33 -6.62 8.12
N LYS A 67 -5.20 -6.34 7.48
CA LYS A 67 -4.63 -4.99 7.36
C LYS A 67 -5.09 -4.28 6.08
N ASN A 68 -5.18 -2.96 6.15
CA ASN A 68 -5.22 -2.09 4.98
C ASN A 68 -3.77 -1.80 4.57
N VAL A 69 -3.44 -1.99 3.30
CA VAL A 69 -2.08 -1.74 2.79
C VAL A 69 -2.14 -0.63 1.77
N HIS A 70 -1.39 0.44 2.00
CA HIS A 70 -1.24 1.55 1.06
C HIS A 70 0.14 1.55 0.43
N PHE A 71 0.19 1.54 -0.89
CA PHE A 71 1.42 1.73 -1.66
C PHE A 71 1.55 3.20 -2.06
N GLY A 72 2.24 4.00 -1.24
CA GLY A 72 2.55 5.41 -1.46
C GLY A 72 3.70 5.62 -2.47
N SER A 73 3.78 4.78 -3.47
CA SER A 73 4.89 4.71 -4.43
C SER A 73 4.40 4.96 -5.86
N CYS A 74 5.23 5.62 -6.68
CA CYS A 74 4.92 5.94 -8.07
C CYS A 74 4.55 4.69 -8.88
N SER A 75 3.40 4.72 -9.57
CA SER A 75 2.98 3.71 -10.55
C SER A 75 2.97 2.25 -10.05
N THR A 76 3.16 1.99 -8.76
CA THR A 76 3.30 0.64 -8.21
C THR A 76 2.07 -0.24 -8.50
N LEU A 77 0.85 0.32 -8.42
CA LEU A 77 -0.38 -0.41 -8.77
C LEU A 77 -0.74 -0.32 -10.27
N LYS A 78 0.18 0.09 -11.13
CA LYS A 78 0.01 0.00 -12.59
C LYS A 78 0.21 -1.44 -13.07
N MET A 79 -0.76 -2.28 -12.72
CA MET A 79 -0.79 -3.71 -13.04
C MET A 79 -2.22 -4.14 -13.37
N ARG A 80 -2.43 -5.38 -13.82
CA ARG A 80 -3.77 -5.90 -14.10
C ARG A 80 -4.55 -6.05 -12.80
N GLU A 81 -5.85 -5.79 -12.84
CA GLU A 81 -6.71 -5.94 -11.66
C GLU A 81 -6.70 -7.36 -11.10
N GLU A 82 -6.56 -8.36 -11.97
CA GLU A 82 -6.43 -9.77 -11.59
C GLU A 82 -5.17 -10.03 -10.76
N ASP A 83 -4.02 -9.43 -11.15
CA ASP A 83 -2.78 -9.54 -10.40
C ASP A 83 -2.93 -8.90 -8.99
N ILE A 84 -3.62 -7.74 -8.90
CA ILE A 84 -3.86 -7.09 -7.60
C ILE A 84 -4.81 -7.93 -6.73
N LYS A 85 -5.85 -8.51 -7.31
CA LYS A 85 -6.75 -9.42 -6.59
C LYS A 85 -6.01 -10.65 -6.09
N THR A 86 -5.13 -11.23 -6.91
CA THR A 86 -4.28 -12.36 -6.52
C THR A 86 -3.34 -11.97 -5.39
N PHE A 87 -2.66 -10.82 -5.50
CA PHE A 87 -1.82 -10.28 -4.43
C PHE A 87 -2.60 -10.15 -3.11
N LYS A 88 -3.79 -9.55 -3.18
CA LYS A 88 -4.68 -9.39 -2.02
C LYS A 88 -5.09 -10.73 -1.41
N GLN A 89 -5.40 -11.73 -2.24
CA GLN A 89 -5.78 -13.07 -1.78
C GLN A 89 -4.61 -13.78 -1.09
N LEU A 90 -3.43 -13.75 -1.69
CA LEU A 90 -2.24 -14.40 -1.14
C LEU A 90 -1.80 -13.75 0.17
N THR A 91 -1.77 -12.43 0.25
CA THR A 91 -1.36 -11.68 1.44
C THR A 91 -2.48 -11.53 2.48
N LYS A 92 -3.73 -11.86 2.14
CA LYS A 92 -4.95 -11.65 2.95
C LYS A 92 -5.17 -10.22 3.39
N ALA A 93 -4.65 -9.24 2.65
CA ALA A 93 -4.92 -7.83 2.94
C ALA A 93 -6.43 -7.55 2.89
N ARG A 94 -6.94 -6.77 3.83
CA ARG A 94 -8.35 -6.35 3.87
C ARG A 94 -8.67 -5.41 2.71
N MET A 95 -7.80 -4.44 2.47
CA MET A 95 -7.89 -3.50 1.37
C MET A 95 -6.47 -3.14 0.91
N ILE A 96 -6.30 -2.97 -0.40
CA ILE A 96 -5.08 -2.46 -1.01
C ILE A 96 -5.40 -1.14 -1.66
N THR A 97 -4.59 -0.13 -1.40
CA THR A 97 -4.70 1.20 -2.00
C THR A 97 -3.35 1.64 -2.57
N GLY A 98 -3.36 2.53 -3.54
CA GLY A 98 -2.13 3.11 -4.10
C GLY A 98 -2.35 3.78 -5.44
N TYR A 99 -1.27 4.01 -6.16
CA TYR A 99 -1.23 4.85 -7.35
C TYR A 99 -0.90 4.06 -8.61
N THR A 100 -1.60 4.40 -9.70
CA THR A 100 -1.34 3.84 -11.04
C THR A 100 -0.52 4.79 -11.91
N LYS A 101 -0.21 5.99 -11.39
CA LYS A 101 0.59 7.03 -12.04
C LYS A 101 1.71 7.49 -11.12
N ASP A 102 2.60 8.30 -11.65
CA ASP A 102 3.64 8.92 -10.84
C ASP A 102 3.05 10.03 -9.97
N VAL A 103 3.62 10.19 -8.79
CA VAL A 103 3.19 11.16 -7.77
C VAL A 103 4.36 12.05 -7.39
N ASP A 104 4.09 13.34 -7.15
CA ASP A 104 5.06 14.22 -6.52
C ASP A 104 4.93 14.14 -4.99
N LEU A 105 6.04 14.30 -4.31
CA LEU A 105 6.14 14.11 -2.86
C LEU A 105 5.19 15.02 -2.07
N THR A 106 5.09 16.28 -2.46
CA THR A 106 4.29 17.27 -1.71
C THR A 106 2.80 17.00 -1.84
N SER A 107 2.35 16.77 -3.07
CA SER A 107 0.93 16.52 -3.33
C SER A 107 0.48 15.16 -2.82
N SER A 108 1.35 14.14 -2.90
CA SER A 108 1.04 12.81 -2.34
C SER A 108 0.87 12.87 -0.82
N PHE A 109 1.72 13.64 -0.13
CA PHE A 109 1.63 13.81 1.32
C PHE A 109 0.27 14.39 1.76
N ILE A 110 -0.27 15.36 1.02
CA ILE A 110 -1.61 15.92 1.30
C ILE A 110 -2.67 14.83 1.14
N PHE A 111 -2.62 14.07 0.05
CA PHE A 111 -3.59 13.01 -0.22
C PHE A 111 -3.49 11.85 0.78
N GLU A 112 -2.28 11.44 1.12
CA GLU A 112 -2.02 10.36 2.08
C GLU A 112 -2.47 10.72 3.49
N THR A 113 -2.29 11.97 3.91
CA THR A 113 -2.80 12.47 5.20
C THR A 113 -4.33 12.36 5.25
N TRP A 114 -5.02 12.77 4.18
CA TRP A 114 -6.46 12.59 4.04
C TRP A 114 -6.84 11.10 4.06
N LEU A 115 -6.12 10.25 3.32
CA LEU A 115 -6.39 8.81 3.24
C LEU A 115 -6.27 8.14 4.60
N MET A 116 -5.22 8.46 5.36
CA MET A 116 -5.01 7.95 6.73
C MET A 116 -6.17 8.35 7.64
N ASP A 117 -6.60 9.62 7.59
CA ASP A 117 -7.75 10.10 8.35
C ASP A 117 -9.05 9.41 7.91
N ALA A 118 -9.27 9.24 6.61
CA ALA A 118 -10.43 8.54 6.07
C ALA A 118 -10.50 7.07 6.52
N ILE A 119 -9.37 6.37 6.53
CA ILE A 119 -9.28 5.00 7.04
C ILE A 119 -9.53 4.95 8.55
N ASN A 120 -8.95 5.85 9.33
CA ASN A 120 -9.13 5.90 10.79
C ASN A 120 -10.58 6.18 11.22
N ARG A 121 -11.26 7.07 10.51
CA ARG A 121 -12.65 7.42 10.83
C ARG A 121 -13.64 6.28 10.55
N ASN A 122 -13.26 5.33 9.74
CA ASN A 122 -14.18 4.35 9.19
C ASN A 122 -13.57 2.94 9.13
N GLU A 123 -13.40 2.33 10.29
CA GLU A 123 -13.05 0.92 10.40
C GLU A 123 -13.93 0.08 9.46
N GLY A 124 -13.32 -0.61 8.49
CA GLY A 124 -14.02 -1.52 7.60
C GLY A 124 -14.50 -0.96 6.26
N TYR A 125 -13.90 0.11 5.73
CA TYR A 125 -14.17 0.54 4.35
C TYR A 125 -13.93 -0.59 3.35
N ALA A 126 -14.97 -0.91 2.60
CA ALA A 126 -14.80 -1.69 1.37
C ALA A 126 -14.11 -0.82 0.30
N ALA A 127 -13.26 -1.42 -0.52
CA ALA A 127 -12.54 -0.74 -1.58
C ALA A 127 -13.43 0.17 -2.47
N LYS A 128 -14.64 -0.30 -2.80
CA LYS A 128 -15.62 0.49 -3.56
C LYS A 128 -16.01 1.80 -2.85
N ARG A 129 -16.20 1.76 -1.53
CA ARG A 129 -16.52 2.97 -0.76
C ARG A 129 -15.34 3.92 -0.69
N MET A 130 -14.13 3.40 -0.54
CA MET A 130 -12.91 4.22 -0.53
C MET A 130 -12.71 4.92 -1.88
N ASN A 131 -12.89 4.22 -3.01
CA ASN A 131 -12.84 4.85 -4.33
C ASN A 131 -13.87 5.98 -4.48
N ASN A 132 -15.12 5.74 -4.10
CA ASN A 132 -16.18 6.74 -4.18
C ASN A 132 -15.89 7.96 -3.26
N LEU A 133 -15.35 7.71 -2.07
CA LEU A 133 -15.00 8.78 -1.14
C LEU A 133 -13.86 9.63 -1.69
N ALA A 134 -12.81 9.00 -2.23
CA ALA A 134 -11.69 9.69 -2.85
C ALA A 134 -12.13 10.53 -4.05
N GLU A 135 -13.00 10.01 -4.91
CA GLU A 135 -13.56 10.76 -6.03
C GLU A 135 -14.41 11.95 -5.58
N LYS A 136 -15.11 11.83 -4.45
CA LYS A 136 -15.97 12.89 -3.90
C LYS A 136 -15.18 13.98 -3.20
N GLU A 137 -14.26 13.60 -2.30
CA GLU A 137 -13.59 14.53 -1.39
C GLU A 137 -12.26 15.04 -1.95
N MET A 138 -11.55 14.24 -2.75
CA MET A 138 -10.24 14.55 -3.31
C MET A 138 -10.16 14.30 -4.82
N PRO A 139 -11.14 14.79 -5.63
CA PRO A 139 -11.26 14.45 -7.05
C PRO A 139 -10.03 14.81 -7.88
N TYR A 140 -9.40 15.94 -7.58
CA TYR A 140 -8.20 16.39 -8.28
C TYR A 140 -7.04 15.40 -8.11
N PHE A 141 -6.71 15.05 -6.87
CA PHE A 141 -5.60 14.14 -6.58
C PHE A 141 -5.91 12.70 -7.01
N THR A 142 -7.15 12.25 -6.83
CA THR A 142 -7.59 10.93 -7.29
C THR A 142 -7.32 10.73 -8.78
N LYS A 143 -7.63 11.73 -9.59
CA LYS A 143 -7.38 11.71 -11.03
C LYS A 143 -5.89 11.90 -11.36
N LEU A 144 -5.21 12.83 -10.67
CA LEU A 144 -3.81 13.15 -10.89
C LEU A 144 -2.94 11.91 -10.67
N PHE A 145 -3.11 11.22 -9.54
CA PHE A 145 -2.31 10.07 -9.16
C PHE A 145 -2.84 8.74 -9.71
N GLY A 146 -4.06 8.73 -10.25
CA GLY A 146 -4.73 7.49 -10.61
C GLY A 146 -4.91 6.59 -9.40
N PHE A 147 -5.33 7.18 -8.27
CA PHE A 147 -5.59 6.44 -7.03
C PHE A 147 -6.63 5.36 -7.24
N LYS A 148 -6.39 4.20 -6.65
CA LYS A 148 -7.30 3.05 -6.66
C LYS A 148 -7.27 2.32 -5.33
N ALA A 149 -8.44 1.80 -4.94
CA ALA A 149 -8.62 0.83 -3.86
C ALA A 149 -9.20 -0.48 -4.41
N PHE A 150 -8.71 -1.62 -3.89
CA PHE A 150 -9.07 -2.99 -4.29
C PHE A 150 -9.46 -3.86 -3.10
#